data_ff87d66f06c4f2a3a526ada2e2230142
#
_entry.id   ff87d66f06c4f2a3a526ada2e2230142
#
_cell.length_a   1.000
_cell.length_b   1.000
_cell.length_c   1.000
_cell.angle_alpha   90.00
_cell.angle_beta   90.00
_cell.angle_gamma   90.00
#
_symmetry.space_group_name_H-M   'P 1'
#
loop_
_entity.id
_entity.type
_entity.pdbx_description
1 polymer ?
#
loop_
_entity_poly.entity_id
_entity_poly.type
_entity_poly.pdbx_seq_one_letter_code
_entity_poly.pdbx_strand_id
1 'polypeptide(L)'
;MPSSKGWSPRRGYALVFAGILKAVQMELSTPVKYIKRVGERVAAGLAERGIETVEDLLYHLPFRYEDRLHPKPLSEYRAGEMASIVGEVRGTVLLRTKKSPIFEMTVGVKPPGDATEMAGLLRPPPVLETVKCLWFHGTYLKDRFKPGQTIAVYGKLEGSRSGNALGAVPGATKFKLVQPAFEILPDAVATGEDAEFTMLEMGRIVPVYESLGGKTPWGAKLTSRWLRRVMWTVFRELAESGATAEETLPQALRERLGLPTRMAALEALHFPAAGTSMTELMSAHTPAHQRLIFEEFWYLELGLELKRRRLREREGTAFATGEKVREALKQMLPFKPTAAQKRVLGEIVDDMRAARPMRRLLQGDVGSGKTIVALQAALVAIENGYQVAMMAPTEILATQHYLYARRLLGDQISPTTGTPYRVALLTGSLNDRSKREVRGIIFRGEIDLAIGTQTLVEEKVDFENLGLVIVD
;
A
#
# COMPACT_ATOMS: atom_id res chain seq x y z
N MET A 1 -52.64 -63.02 26.95
CA MET A 1 -52.02 -61.78 27.45
C MET A 1 -50.53 -61.84 27.15
N PRO A 2 -50.01 -61.01 26.24
CA PRO A 2 -48.57 -60.81 26.10
C PRO A 2 -48.18 -59.38 26.54
N SER A 3 -47.07 -59.34 27.19
CA SER A 3 -46.39 -58.27 27.88
C SER A 3 -45.94 -57.12 26.96
N SER A 4 -46.13 -55.89 27.44
CA SER A 4 -45.58 -54.64 26.96
C SER A 4 -44.06 -54.62 26.94
N LYS A 5 -43.44 -54.58 25.77
CA LYS A 5 -41.99 -54.23 25.65
C LYS A 5 -41.86 -52.74 25.48
N GLY A 6 -41.28 -52.10 26.49
CA GLY A 6 -40.90 -50.70 26.47
C GLY A 6 -39.84 -50.40 25.42
N TRP A 7 -40.07 -49.35 24.64
CA TRP A 7 -39.17 -48.81 23.69
C TRP A 7 -38.18 -47.88 24.36
N SER A 8 -36.90 -48.25 24.47
CA SER A 8 -35.82 -47.43 24.99
C SER A 8 -35.16 -46.69 23.80
N PRO A 9 -35.03 -45.33 23.85
CA PRO A 9 -34.32 -44.63 22.80
C PRO A 9 -32.84 -44.92 22.87
N ARG A 10 -32.29 -45.39 21.78
CA ARG A 10 -30.87 -45.72 21.60
C ARG A 10 -30.00 -44.53 21.93
N ARG A 11 -29.15 -44.63 22.94
CA ARG A 11 -28.10 -43.71 23.34
C ARG A 11 -26.98 -43.49 22.30
N GLY A 12 -27.17 -43.91 21.04
CA GLY A 12 -26.15 -43.87 20.01
C GLY A 12 -26.10 -42.62 19.15
N TYR A 13 -27.15 -41.82 19.14
CA TYR A 13 -27.17 -40.60 18.26
C TYR A 13 -26.76 -39.32 18.96
N ALA A 14 -26.74 -39.24 20.27
CA ALA A 14 -26.31 -38.06 21.04
C ALA A 14 -24.78 -37.87 21.06
N LEU A 15 -24.01 -38.95 20.90
CA LEU A 15 -22.54 -38.89 20.91
C LEU A 15 -21.91 -38.59 19.54
N VAL A 16 -22.66 -38.80 18.44
CA VAL A 16 -22.18 -38.49 17.10
C VAL A 16 -22.39 -37.00 16.76
N PHE A 17 -23.41 -36.35 17.32
CA PHE A 17 -23.64 -34.91 17.16
C PHE A 17 -22.78 -34.04 18.08
N ALA A 18 -22.31 -34.55 19.20
CA ALA A 18 -21.40 -33.84 20.10
C ALA A 18 -19.94 -33.79 19.58
N GLY A 19 -19.59 -34.60 18.60
CA GLY A 19 -18.25 -34.66 18.00
C GLY A 19 -18.05 -33.76 16.76
N ILE A 20 -19.10 -33.14 16.22
CA ILE A 20 -19.06 -32.36 14.96
C ILE A 20 -19.11 -30.84 15.22
N LEU A 21 -19.45 -30.40 16.43
CA LEU A 21 -19.30 -29.02 16.86
C LEU A 21 -18.02 -28.84 17.70
N LYS A 22 -16.85 -29.24 17.20
CA LYS A 22 -15.65 -28.47 17.53
C LYS A 22 -15.90 -27.08 16.99
N ALA A 23 -16.18 -26.11 17.85
CA ALA A 23 -16.16 -24.71 17.49
C ALA A 23 -14.88 -24.51 16.66
N VAL A 24 -15.02 -24.11 15.42
CA VAL A 24 -13.86 -23.79 14.57
C VAL A 24 -13.13 -22.71 15.33
N GLN A 25 -11.98 -23.03 15.87
CA GLN A 25 -11.18 -22.09 16.62
C GLN A 25 -10.80 -20.98 15.63
N MET A 26 -11.18 -19.75 15.92
CA MET A 26 -10.92 -18.61 15.03
C MET A 26 -9.41 -18.41 14.91
N GLU A 27 -8.92 -18.42 13.69
CA GLU A 27 -7.54 -18.14 13.31
C GLU A 27 -7.50 -17.11 12.18
N LEU A 28 -6.35 -16.50 11.91
CA LEU A 28 -6.19 -15.53 10.83
C LEU A 28 -6.47 -16.16 9.45
N SER A 29 -6.11 -17.42 9.26
CA SER A 29 -6.37 -18.19 8.05
C SER A 29 -7.83 -18.63 7.88
N THR A 30 -8.67 -18.44 8.91
CA THR A 30 -10.09 -18.84 8.87
C THR A 30 -10.82 -18.09 7.75
N PRO A 31 -11.53 -18.79 6.84
CA PRO A 31 -12.33 -18.13 5.81
C PRO A 31 -13.43 -17.25 6.40
N VAL A 32 -13.60 -16.04 5.85
CA VAL A 32 -14.56 -15.03 6.36
C VAL A 32 -16.00 -15.50 6.46
N LYS A 33 -16.40 -16.52 5.70
CA LYS A 33 -17.76 -17.11 5.76
C LYS A 33 -18.12 -17.71 7.11
N TYR A 34 -17.12 -18.05 7.93
CA TYR A 34 -17.34 -18.60 9.27
C TYR A 34 -17.43 -17.53 10.35
N ILE A 35 -17.16 -16.27 10.01
CA ILE A 35 -17.34 -15.17 10.93
C ILE A 35 -18.83 -14.96 11.18
N LYS A 36 -19.22 -14.80 12.44
CA LYS A 36 -20.61 -14.47 12.83
C LYS A 36 -21.10 -13.25 12.03
N ARG A 37 -22.25 -13.35 11.38
CA ARG A 37 -22.89 -12.30 10.55
C ARG A 37 -22.32 -12.13 9.13
N VAL A 38 -21.33 -12.88 8.71
CA VAL A 38 -20.80 -12.81 7.34
C VAL A 38 -21.54 -13.80 6.44
N GLY A 39 -21.53 -15.07 6.68
CA GLY A 39 -22.21 -16.09 5.88
C GLY A 39 -21.75 -16.14 4.40
N GLU A 40 -22.13 -17.20 3.67
CA GLU A 40 -21.61 -17.48 2.32
C GLU A 40 -21.85 -16.37 1.29
N ARG A 41 -23.04 -15.77 1.31
CA ARG A 41 -23.43 -14.74 0.32
C ARG A 41 -22.67 -13.44 0.49
N VAL A 42 -22.37 -13.06 1.74
CA VAL A 42 -21.55 -11.87 2.04
C VAL A 42 -20.08 -12.20 1.76
N ALA A 43 -19.63 -13.38 2.14
CA ALA A 43 -18.28 -13.85 1.85
C ALA A 43 -17.96 -13.85 0.35
N ALA A 44 -18.89 -14.26 -0.49
CA ALA A 44 -18.72 -14.18 -1.95
C ALA A 44 -18.50 -12.72 -2.42
N GLY A 45 -19.28 -11.76 -1.87
CA GLY A 45 -19.08 -10.35 -2.19
C GLY A 45 -17.79 -9.74 -1.64
N LEU A 46 -17.25 -10.29 -0.54
CA LEU A 46 -15.95 -9.91 0.00
C LEU A 46 -14.80 -10.50 -0.86
N ALA A 47 -14.95 -11.75 -1.33
CA ALA A 47 -13.98 -12.41 -2.19
C ALA A 47 -13.76 -11.68 -3.52
N GLU A 48 -14.81 -11.05 -4.09
CA GLU A 48 -14.67 -10.17 -5.27
C GLU A 48 -13.73 -8.97 -5.03
N ARG A 49 -13.43 -8.66 -3.77
CA ARG A 49 -12.53 -7.62 -3.33
C ARG A 49 -11.21 -8.14 -2.76
N GLY A 50 -10.92 -9.43 -2.92
CA GLY A 50 -9.74 -10.07 -2.40
C GLY A 50 -9.77 -10.32 -0.88
N ILE A 51 -10.95 -10.27 -0.24
CA ILE A 51 -11.12 -10.53 1.20
C ILE A 51 -11.72 -11.93 1.36
N GLU A 52 -10.87 -12.92 1.57
CA GLU A 52 -11.26 -14.33 1.69
C GLU A 52 -11.09 -14.89 3.10
N THR A 53 -10.09 -14.38 3.84
CA THR A 53 -9.71 -14.82 5.18
C THR A 53 -9.95 -13.72 6.24
N VAL A 54 -9.89 -14.12 7.51
CA VAL A 54 -9.88 -13.18 8.64
C VAL A 54 -8.72 -12.21 8.52
N GLU A 55 -7.54 -12.69 8.10
CA GLU A 55 -6.38 -11.85 7.90
C GLU A 55 -6.64 -10.75 6.86
N ASP A 56 -7.15 -11.11 5.68
CA ASP A 56 -7.48 -10.13 4.63
C ASP A 56 -8.48 -9.09 5.15
N LEU A 57 -9.45 -9.53 5.95
CA LEU A 57 -10.43 -8.63 6.55
C LEU A 57 -9.78 -7.64 7.52
N LEU A 58 -8.84 -8.08 8.37
CA LEU A 58 -8.14 -7.22 9.31
C LEU A 58 -7.20 -6.22 8.61
N TYR A 59 -6.73 -6.54 7.39
CA TYR A 59 -5.97 -5.60 6.56
C TYR A 59 -6.85 -4.65 5.74
N HIS A 60 -8.17 -4.80 5.79
CA HIS A 60 -9.09 -3.78 5.27
C HIS A 60 -9.17 -2.60 6.26
N LEU A 61 -8.13 -1.78 6.27
CA LEU A 61 -7.95 -0.69 7.23
C LEU A 61 -8.95 0.45 7.01
N PRO A 62 -9.28 1.22 8.07
CA PRO A 62 -10.09 2.42 7.95
C PRO A 62 -9.41 3.45 7.04
N PHE A 63 -10.18 4.10 6.16
CA PHE A 63 -9.66 5.18 5.31
C PHE A 63 -9.68 6.55 6.00
N ARG A 64 -10.46 6.70 7.10
CA ARG A 64 -10.50 7.89 7.94
C ARG A 64 -11.08 7.57 9.31
N TYR A 65 -10.96 8.53 10.23
CA TYR A 65 -11.48 8.43 11.59
C TYR A 65 -12.39 9.63 11.92
N GLU A 66 -13.34 9.41 12.82
CA GLU A 66 -14.24 10.42 13.36
C GLU A 66 -14.07 10.48 14.88
N ASP A 67 -13.73 11.66 15.40
CA ASP A 67 -13.72 11.88 16.85
C ASP A 67 -15.17 12.09 17.32
N ARG A 68 -15.71 11.06 17.96
CA ARG A 68 -17.02 11.12 18.62
C ARG A 68 -16.89 11.13 20.15
N LEU A 69 -15.64 11.17 20.66
CA LEU A 69 -15.34 11.33 22.08
C LEU A 69 -15.37 12.80 22.49
N HIS A 70 -14.72 13.67 21.69
CA HIS A 70 -14.63 15.11 21.93
C HIS A 70 -15.21 15.86 20.73
N PRO A 71 -16.55 15.95 20.59
CA PRO A 71 -17.13 16.66 19.47
C PRO A 71 -16.74 18.15 19.57
N LYS A 72 -16.09 18.63 18.52
CA LYS A 72 -15.71 20.04 18.41
C LYS A 72 -16.98 20.91 18.38
N PRO A 73 -17.09 22.00 19.18
CA PRO A 73 -18.22 22.92 19.12
C PRO A 73 -18.38 23.51 17.73
N LEU A 74 -19.61 23.73 17.28
CA LEU A 74 -19.87 24.35 15.97
C LEU A 74 -19.25 25.74 15.82
N SER A 75 -19.10 26.47 16.93
CA SER A 75 -18.47 27.79 16.98
C SER A 75 -16.98 27.79 16.59
N GLU A 76 -16.29 26.69 16.74
CA GLU A 76 -14.86 26.53 16.42
C GLU A 76 -14.60 26.10 14.98
N TYR A 77 -15.61 25.66 14.25
CA TYR A 77 -15.47 25.33 12.85
C TYR A 77 -15.46 26.56 11.95
N ARG A 78 -14.75 26.45 10.83
CA ARG A 78 -14.74 27.44 9.75
C ARG A 78 -15.44 26.90 8.51
N ALA A 79 -16.02 27.82 7.72
CA ALA A 79 -16.58 27.44 6.43
C ALA A 79 -15.46 26.88 5.52
N GLY A 80 -15.72 25.74 4.88
CA GLY A 80 -14.77 25.02 4.06
C GLY A 80 -14.10 23.84 4.76
N GLU A 81 -14.16 23.73 6.09
CA GLU A 81 -13.62 22.59 6.85
C GLU A 81 -14.51 21.35 6.70
N MET A 82 -13.87 20.18 6.77
CA MET A 82 -14.59 18.90 6.94
C MET A 82 -14.96 18.75 8.41
N ALA A 83 -16.23 18.48 8.67
CA ALA A 83 -16.76 18.35 10.03
C ALA A 83 -17.43 17.00 10.25
N SER A 84 -17.16 16.40 11.41
CA SER A 84 -17.91 15.28 11.96
C SER A 84 -18.78 15.83 13.09
N ILE A 85 -20.09 15.79 12.92
CA ILE A 85 -21.04 16.38 13.85
C ILE A 85 -21.97 15.29 14.35
N VAL A 86 -22.02 15.12 15.67
CA VAL A 86 -23.00 14.27 16.34
C VAL A 86 -24.08 15.16 16.95
N GLY A 87 -25.33 14.86 16.67
CA GLY A 87 -26.44 15.64 17.16
C GLY A 87 -27.75 14.90 17.04
N GLU A 88 -28.82 15.60 17.42
CA GLU A 88 -30.18 15.07 17.42
C GLU A 88 -31.02 15.65 16.27
N VAL A 89 -31.73 14.80 15.54
CA VAL A 89 -32.63 15.22 14.47
C VAL A 89 -33.76 16.05 15.08
N ARG A 90 -33.84 17.32 14.72
CA ARG A 90 -34.90 18.24 15.16
C ARG A 90 -36.10 18.27 14.23
N GLY A 91 -35.83 18.08 12.93
CA GLY A 91 -36.89 18.05 11.94
C GLY A 91 -36.36 17.80 10.56
N THR A 92 -37.26 17.37 9.69
CA THR A 92 -36.95 17.08 8.28
C THR A 92 -38.00 17.73 7.39
N VAL A 93 -37.58 18.26 6.24
CA VAL A 93 -38.47 18.88 5.25
C VAL A 93 -38.05 18.40 3.84
N LEU A 94 -39.06 18.01 3.05
CA LEU A 94 -38.86 17.73 1.62
C LEU A 94 -39.31 18.93 0.79
N LEU A 95 -38.35 19.71 0.33
CA LEU A 95 -38.57 20.88 -0.53
C LEU A 95 -38.68 20.44 -1.98
N ARG A 96 -39.81 20.72 -2.61
CA ARG A 96 -40.02 20.51 -4.05
C ARG A 96 -39.60 21.76 -4.80
N THR A 97 -38.45 21.72 -5.47
CA THR A 97 -38.00 22.84 -6.31
C THR A 97 -38.24 22.53 -7.79
N LYS A 98 -38.19 23.56 -8.64
CA LYS A 98 -38.38 23.40 -10.10
C LYS A 98 -37.31 22.53 -10.77
N LYS A 99 -36.13 22.37 -10.15
CA LYS A 99 -34.99 21.60 -10.71
C LYS A 99 -34.87 20.18 -10.17
N SER A 100 -35.03 20.01 -8.83
CA SER A 100 -34.94 18.69 -8.19
C SER A 100 -35.49 18.79 -6.75
N PRO A 101 -36.05 17.71 -6.20
CA PRO A 101 -36.45 17.67 -4.79
C PRO A 101 -35.17 17.73 -3.91
N ILE A 102 -35.25 18.57 -2.85
CA ILE A 102 -34.18 18.70 -1.87
C ILE A 102 -34.72 18.21 -0.54
N PHE A 103 -34.06 17.25 0.06
CA PHE A 103 -34.33 16.83 1.42
C PHE A 103 -33.46 17.66 2.38
N GLU A 104 -34.07 18.37 3.29
CA GLU A 104 -33.43 19.18 4.33
C GLU A 104 -33.67 18.52 5.68
N MET A 105 -32.61 18.36 6.48
CA MET A 105 -32.67 17.91 7.86
C MET A 105 -31.93 18.90 8.74
N THR A 106 -32.56 19.26 9.86
CA THR A 106 -31.96 20.12 10.90
C THR A 106 -31.45 19.22 12.04
N VAL A 107 -30.17 19.30 12.32
CA VAL A 107 -29.50 18.60 13.43
C VAL A 107 -29.20 19.60 14.54
N GLY A 108 -29.68 19.33 15.73
CA GLY A 108 -29.36 20.10 16.94
C GLY A 108 -28.11 19.52 17.60
N VAL A 109 -27.14 20.38 17.85
CA VAL A 109 -25.87 20.01 18.48
C VAL A 109 -25.88 20.53 19.90
N LYS A 110 -25.72 19.66 20.89
CA LYS A 110 -25.53 20.10 22.27
C LYS A 110 -24.13 20.72 22.39
N PRO A 111 -24.00 21.92 23.00
CA PRO A 111 -22.68 22.43 23.32
C PRO A 111 -21.99 21.41 24.24
N PRO A 112 -20.65 21.24 24.18
CA PRO A 112 -19.93 20.39 25.11
C PRO A 112 -20.25 20.90 26.54
N GLY A 113 -20.95 20.05 27.29
CA GLY A 113 -21.47 20.45 28.59
C GLY A 113 -20.41 20.36 29.66
N ASP A 114 -20.30 21.36 30.47
CA ASP A 114 -19.85 21.19 31.84
C ASP A 114 -20.81 20.22 32.55
N ALA A 115 -20.24 19.08 32.95
CA ALA A 115 -20.91 18.16 33.85
C ALA A 115 -21.00 18.77 35.26
N THR A 116 -21.73 19.81 35.41
CA THR A 116 -22.12 20.36 36.70
C THR A 116 -23.61 20.52 36.73
N GLU A 117 -24.30 19.42 37.01
CA GLU A 117 -25.73 19.38 37.36
C GLU A 117 -26.09 20.19 38.62
N MET A 118 -25.19 21.02 39.16
CA MET A 118 -25.45 21.78 40.40
C MET A 118 -25.59 23.31 40.22
N ALA A 119 -25.69 23.83 39.01
CA ALA A 119 -25.95 25.25 38.76
C ALA A 119 -27.32 25.51 38.11
N GLY A 120 -28.30 24.71 38.47
CA GLY A 120 -29.69 24.94 38.08
C GLY A 120 -30.33 26.00 38.97
N LEU A 121 -30.48 27.21 38.50
CA LEU A 121 -31.64 28.09 38.78
C LEU A 121 -31.56 29.52 38.18
N LEU A 122 -30.44 29.91 37.55
CA LEU A 122 -30.26 31.30 37.05
C LEU A 122 -29.58 31.44 35.66
N ARG A 123 -29.42 30.37 34.87
CA ARG A 123 -28.94 30.50 33.46
C ARG A 123 -30.07 30.22 32.48
N PRO A 124 -30.25 31.06 31.43
CA PRO A 124 -31.15 30.72 30.34
C PRO A 124 -30.70 29.38 29.73
N PRO A 125 -31.67 28.55 29.25
CA PRO A 125 -31.32 27.26 28.66
C PRO A 125 -30.27 27.46 27.54
N PRO A 126 -29.23 26.59 27.43
CA PRO A 126 -28.18 26.74 26.44
C PRO A 126 -28.80 26.82 25.04
N VAL A 127 -28.45 27.85 24.29
CA VAL A 127 -28.91 28.01 22.91
C VAL A 127 -28.37 26.83 22.11
N LEU A 128 -29.25 25.92 21.70
CA LEU A 128 -28.89 24.78 20.87
C LEU A 128 -28.41 25.30 19.52
N GLU A 129 -27.14 25.08 19.26
CA GLU A 129 -26.58 25.30 17.93
C GLU A 129 -27.19 24.28 16.96
N THR A 130 -27.52 24.71 15.74
CA THR A 130 -28.11 23.81 14.74
C THR A 130 -27.33 23.86 13.43
N VAL A 131 -27.28 22.73 12.74
CA VAL A 131 -26.70 22.62 11.40
C VAL A 131 -27.75 22.06 10.43
N LYS A 132 -27.81 22.62 9.23
CA LYS A 132 -28.71 22.14 8.17
C LYS A 132 -27.97 21.19 7.25
N CYS A 133 -28.53 20.01 7.01
CA CYS A 133 -28.03 19.00 6.09
C CYS A 133 -28.94 18.94 4.86
N LEU A 134 -28.38 19.05 3.66
CA LEU A 134 -29.13 19.13 2.40
C LEU A 134 -28.73 17.98 1.48
N TRP A 135 -29.71 17.24 0.97
CA TRP A 135 -29.51 16.21 -0.05
C TRP A 135 -30.32 16.53 -1.30
N PHE A 136 -29.65 16.75 -2.41
CA PHE A 136 -30.29 16.83 -3.73
C PHE A 136 -30.80 15.44 -4.13
N HIS A 137 -31.95 15.38 -4.80
CA HIS A 137 -32.63 14.12 -5.13
C HIS A 137 -32.95 13.25 -3.91
N GLY A 138 -33.09 13.85 -2.72
CA GLY A 138 -33.19 13.17 -1.43
C GLY A 138 -34.55 12.55 -1.12
N THR A 139 -35.42 12.27 -2.09
CA THR A 139 -36.75 11.67 -1.87
C THR A 139 -36.68 10.31 -1.17
N TYR A 140 -35.57 9.56 -1.38
CA TYR A 140 -35.34 8.27 -0.74
C TYR A 140 -35.05 8.37 0.77
N LEU A 141 -34.84 9.59 1.28
CA LEU A 141 -34.62 9.87 2.71
C LEU A 141 -35.90 10.20 3.46
N LYS A 142 -37.03 10.39 2.74
CA LYS A 142 -38.31 10.62 3.33
C LYS A 142 -38.66 9.47 4.29
N ASP A 143 -39.15 9.78 5.44
CA ASP A 143 -39.55 8.83 6.49
C ASP A 143 -38.41 7.99 7.10
N ARG A 144 -37.13 8.27 6.73
CA ARG A 144 -35.97 7.55 7.24
C ARG A 144 -35.48 8.08 8.60
N PHE A 145 -35.78 9.34 8.90
CA PHE A 145 -35.35 10.00 10.13
C PHE A 145 -36.56 10.38 10.99
N LYS A 146 -36.42 10.18 12.29
CA LYS A 146 -37.41 10.57 13.27
C LYS A 146 -36.87 11.72 14.14
N PRO A 147 -37.67 12.73 14.50
CA PRO A 147 -37.25 13.71 15.50
C PRO A 147 -36.83 13.03 16.81
N GLY A 148 -35.80 13.53 17.44
CA GLY A 148 -35.22 12.94 18.64
C GLY A 148 -34.14 11.89 18.39
N GLN A 149 -34.00 11.38 17.16
CA GLN A 149 -32.96 10.39 16.80
C GLN A 149 -31.56 11.01 16.84
N THR A 150 -30.61 10.31 17.47
CA THR A 150 -29.19 10.68 17.42
C THR A 150 -28.59 10.29 16.08
N ILE A 151 -27.86 11.22 15.47
CA ILE A 151 -27.23 11.03 14.16
C ILE A 151 -25.81 11.60 14.15
N ALA A 152 -24.91 10.91 13.48
CA ALA A 152 -23.62 11.45 13.08
C ALA A 152 -23.69 11.87 11.60
N VAL A 153 -23.24 13.09 11.30
CA VAL A 153 -23.14 13.60 9.93
C VAL A 153 -21.73 14.06 9.65
N TYR A 154 -21.22 13.75 8.47
CA TYR A 154 -19.89 14.11 8.04
C TYR A 154 -19.90 14.74 6.65
N GLY A 155 -19.22 15.88 6.53
CA GLY A 155 -19.14 16.59 5.26
C GLY A 155 -18.45 17.93 5.38
N LYS A 156 -18.33 18.61 4.24
CA LYS A 156 -17.75 19.95 4.18
C LYS A 156 -18.76 20.98 4.65
N LEU A 157 -18.37 21.82 5.62
CA LEU A 157 -19.20 22.91 6.11
C LEU A 157 -19.21 24.08 5.13
N GLU A 158 -20.38 24.50 4.74
CA GLU A 158 -20.61 25.72 3.98
C GLU A 158 -21.26 26.80 4.85
N GLY A 159 -20.86 28.05 4.69
CA GLY A 159 -21.52 29.16 5.37
C GLY A 159 -22.97 29.28 4.94
N SER A 160 -23.89 29.40 5.91
CA SER A 160 -25.30 29.66 5.62
C SER A 160 -25.54 31.17 5.48
N ARG A 161 -26.14 31.60 4.39
CA ARG A 161 -26.50 33.01 4.17
C ARG A 161 -27.49 33.54 5.23
N SER A 162 -28.22 32.64 5.88
CA SER A 162 -29.21 32.99 6.90
C SER A 162 -28.61 33.39 8.27
N GLY A 163 -27.36 32.97 8.54
CA GLY A 163 -26.68 33.27 9.82
C GLY A 163 -25.93 34.61 9.86
N ASN A 164 -25.77 35.29 8.73
CA ASN A 164 -25.02 36.54 8.61
C ASN A 164 -25.89 37.81 8.51
N ALA A 165 -27.20 37.69 8.59
CA ALA A 165 -28.10 38.86 8.54
C ALA A 165 -28.10 39.60 9.90
N LEU A 166 -27.91 40.92 9.87
CA LEU A 166 -28.16 41.79 11.03
C LEU A 166 -29.56 41.53 11.54
N GLY A 167 -29.72 40.95 12.74
CA GLY A 167 -31.00 40.53 13.28
C GLY A 167 -31.25 39.01 13.25
N ALA A 168 -30.22 38.19 13.11
CA ALA A 168 -30.35 36.74 13.18
C ALA A 168 -30.96 36.28 14.49
N VAL A 169 -32.02 35.48 14.40
CA VAL A 169 -32.70 34.88 15.55
C VAL A 169 -31.71 34.03 16.34
N PRO A 170 -31.68 34.10 17.69
CA PRO A 170 -30.85 33.21 18.50
C PRO A 170 -31.11 31.74 18.11
N GLY A 171 -30.06 31.03 17.72
CA GLY A 171 -30.13 29.64 17.21
C GLY A 171 -30.17 29.49 15.68
N ALA A 172 -30.05 30.60 14.92
CA ALA A 172 -29.95 30.52 13.47
C ALA A 172 -28.68 29.74 13.03
N THR A 173 -28.87 28.84 12.05
CA THR A 173 -27.80 27.98 11.51
C THR A 173 -26.71 28.80 10.85
N LYS A 174 -25.50 28.82 11.41
CA LYS A 174 -24.31 29.43 10.78
C LYS A 174 -23.79 28.61 9.61
N PHE A 175 -24.01 27.30 9.65
CA PHE A 175 -23.44 26.35 8.73
C PHE A 175 -24.48 25.42 8.11
N LYS A 176 -24.21 24.96 6.91
CA LYS A 176 -24.94 23.89 6.24
C LYS A 176 -23.96 22.84 5.72
N LEU A 177 -24.38 21.61 5.61
CA LEU A 177 -23.69 20.50 4.98
C LEU A 177 -24.44 20.13 3.69
N VAL A 178 -23.74 20.00 2.59
CA VAL A 178 -24.31 19.61 1.30
C VAL A 178 -23.88 18.18 0.98
N GLN A 179 -24.85 17.30 0.74
CA GLN A 179 -24.64 15.87 0.49
C GLN A 179 -23.79 15.19 1.58
N PRO A 180 -24.01 15.45 2.89
CA PRO A 180 -23.19 14.82 3.92
C PRO A 180 -23.38 13.30 3.94
N ALA A 181 -22.32 12.56 4.26
CA ALA A 181 -22.46 11.20 4.73
C ALA A 181 -23.14 11.22 6.11
N PHE A 182 -23.96 10.23 6.40
CA PHE A 182 -24.66 10.15 7.68
C PHE A 182 -24.75 8.73 8.20
N GLU A 183 -24.85 8.62 9.52
CA GLU A 183 -25.08 7.39 10.25
C GLU A 183 -26.07 7.62 11.39
N ILE A 184 -27.15 6.83 11.44
CA ILE A 184 -28.10 6.88 12.53
C ILE A 184 -27.49 6.09 13.68
N LEU A 185 -27.27 6.77 14.81
CA LEU A 185 -26.68 6.16 16.01
C LEU A 185 -27.77 5.47 16.84
N PRO A 186 -27.46 4.41 17.57
CA PRO A 186 -28.41 3.76 18.45
C PRO A 186 -28.77 4.66 19.64
N ASP A 187 -29.95 4.47 20.17
CA ASP A 187 -30.37 5.17 21.39
C ASP A 187 -29.55 4.68 22.59
N ALA A 188 -29.28 5.57 23.54
CA ALA A 188 -28.45 5.31 24.72
C ALA A 188 -29.01 4.25 25.69
N VAL A 189 -30.21 3.75 25.45
CA VAL A 189 -30.94 2.80 26.32
C VAL A 189 -30.90 1.36 25.82
N ALA A 190 -29.98 1.03 24.92
CA ALA A 190 -29.81 -0.34 24.42
C ALA A 190 -29.33 -1.27 25.56
N THR A 191 -29.89 -2.48 25.64
CA THR A 191 -29.48 -3.54 26.61
C THR A 191 -28.92 -4.76 25.88
N GLY A 192 -28.05 -5.53 26.56
CA GLY A 192 -27.46 -6.76 26.00
C GLY A 192 -26.43 -6.50 24.90
N GLU A 193 -26.37 -7.37 23.88
CA GLU A 193 -25.43 -7.24 22.75
C GLU A 193 -25.53 -5.89 22.04
N ASP A 194 -26.71 -5.29 21.99
CA ASP A 194 -26.91 -3.96 21.37
C ASP A 194 -26.28 -2.84 22.19
N ALA A 195 -26.16 -2.96 23.51
CA ALA A 195 -25.44 -2.00 24.36
C ALA A 195 -23.92 -2.04 24.07
N GLU A 196 -23.36 -3.20 23.92
CA GLU A 196 -21.94 -3.37 23.57
C GLU A 196 -21.63 -2.73 22.21
N PHE A 197 -22.50 -2.94 21.22
CA PHE A 197 -22.36 -2.30 19.91
C PHE A 197 -22.64 -0.80 19.92
N THR A 198 -23.43 -0.30 20.86
CA THR A 198 -23.63 1.13 21.06
C THR A 198 -22.33 1.80 21.49
N MET A 199 -21.56 1.15 22.36
CA MET A 199 -20.24 1.63 22.79
C MET A 199 -19.21 1.70 21.67
N LEU A 200 -19.39 0.97 20.56
CA LEU A 200 -18.53 1.06 19.37
C LEU A 200 -18.79 2.30 18.52
N GLU A 201 -19.96 2.94 18.69
CA GLU A 201 -20.42 4.02 17.85
C GLU A 201 -20.35 5.39 18.51
N MET A 202 -20.25 5.45 19.83
CA MET A 202 -20.33 6.68 20.62
C MET A 202 -19.22 6.75 21.69
N GLY A 203 -18.82 7.97 22.05
CA GLY A 203 -17.86 8.20 23.12
C GLY A 203 -16.44 7.68 22.85
N ARG A 204 -16.05 7.60 21.60
CA ARG A 204 -14.73 7.14 21.17
C ARG A 204 -14.33 7.69 19.80
N ILE A 205 -13.09 7.47 19.41
CA ILE A 205 -12.64 7.64 18.03
C ILE A 205 -13.19 6.46 17.22
N VAL A 206 -13.94 6.77 16.15
CA VAL A 206 -14.64 5.77 15.35
C VAL A 206 -13.99 5.62 13.98
N PRO A 207 -13.57 4.40 13.61
CA PRO A 207 -13.03 4.12 12.28
C PRO A 207 -14.14 4.13 11.22
N VAL A 208 -13.83 4.69 10.07
CA VAL A 208 -14.73 4.71 8.91
C VAL A 208 -14.08 3.94 7.77
N TYR A 209 -14.77 2.91 7.29
CA TYR A 209 -14.31 2.05 6.21
C TYR A 209 -14.94 2.45 4.89
N GLU A 210 -14.23 2.23 3.80
CA GLU A 210 -14.82 2.30 2.47
C GLU A 210 -15.97 1.32 2.32
N SER A 211 -16.96 1.71 1.52
CA SER A 211 -18.08 0.82 1.22
C SER A 211 -17.60 -0.33 0.35
N LEU A 212 -17.72 -1.55 0.85
CA LEU A 212 -17.35 -2.75 0.11
C LEU A 212 -18.31 -3.10 -1.05
N GLY A 213 -19.31 -2.29 -1.25
CA GLY A 213 -20.33 -2.60 -2.26
C GLY A 213 -21.23 -3.71 -1.83
N GLY A 214 -21.72 -4.62 -2.26
CA GLY A 214 -22.46 -5.79 -1.82
C GLY A 214 -23.67 -5.50 -0.94
N LYS A 215 -24.46 -6.51 -0.71
CA LYS A 215 -25.60 -6.46 0.18
C LYS A 215 -25.55 -7.64 1.14
N THR A 216 -25.97 -7.41 2.39
CA THR A 216 -26.23 -8.54 3.29
C THR A 216 -27.31 -9.47 2.70
N PRO A 217 -27.47 -10.71 3.21
CA PRO A 217 -28.53 -11.61 2.80
C PRO A 217 -29.93 -10.98 2.84
N TRP A 218 -30.11 -9.99 3.69
CA TRP A 218 -31.38 -9.24 3.86
C TRP A 218 -31.47 -7.99 2.96
N GLY A 219 -30.57 -7.82 2.01
CA GLY A 219 -30.58 -6.68 1.08
C GLY A 219 -29.99 -5.38 1.63
N ALA A 220 -29.48 -5.35 2.89
CA ALA A 220 -28.80 -4.20 3.47
C ALA A 220 -27.39 -4.05 2.88
N LYS A 221 -26.96 -2.80 2.67
CA LYS A 221 -25.59 -2.51 2.21
C LYS A 221 -24.58 -2.84 3.31
N LEU A 222 -23.38 -3.31 2.90
CA LEU A 222 -22.23 -3.49 3.77
C LEU A 222 -21.69 -2.10 4.15
N THR A 223 -22.18 -1.57 5.26
CA THR A 223 -21.86 -0.22 5.74
C THR A 223 -20.63 -0.26 6.65
N SER A 224 -19.98 0.89 6.85
CA SER A 224 -18.89 1.05 7.81
C SER A 224 -19.30 0.58 9.22
N ARG A 225 -20.55 0.84 9.64
CA ARG A 225 -21.12 0.35 10.91
C ARG A 225 -21.15 -1.19 10.98
N TRP A 226 -21.56 -1.86 9.90
CA TRP A 226 -21.56 -3.31 9.82
C TRP A 226 -20.13 -3.86 9.95
N LEU A 227 -19.18 -3.25 9.24
CA LEU A 227 -17.75 -3.64 9.30
C LEU A 227 -17.18 -3.49 10.71
N ARG A 228 -17.44 -2.38 11.40
CA ARG A 228 -17.00 -2.20 12.80
C ARG A 228 -17.48 -3.34 13.71
N ARG A 229 -18.74 -3.76 13.56
CA ARG A 229 -19.30 -4.87 14.33
C ARG A 229 -18.64 -6.21 14.00
N VAL A 230 -18.37 -6.46 12.72
CA VAL A 230 -17.67 -7.67 12.27
C VAL A 230 -16.23 -7.67 12.80
N MET A 231 -15.50 -6.56 12.65
CA MET A 231 -14.15 -6.42 13.20
C MET A 231 -14.10 -6.65 14.71
N TRP A 232 -15.03 -6.04 15.45
CA TRP A 232 -15.14 -6.26 16.90
C TRP A 232 -15.35 -7.73 17.26
N THR A 233 -16.26 -8.40 16.55
CA THR A 233 -16.50 -9.83 16.75
C THR A 233 -15.25 -10.64 16.48
N VAL A 234 -14.53 -10.35 15.40
CA VAL A 234 -13.30 -11.03 15.02
C VAL A 234 -12.22 -10.86 16.10
N PHE A 235 -11.92 -9.62 16.52
CA PHE A 235 -10.90 -9.40 17.56
C PHE A 235 -11.25 -10.09 18.88
N ARG A 236 -12.53 -10.08 19.28
CA ARG A 236 -12.98 -10.78 20.46
C ARG A 236 -12.81 -12.29 20.35
N GLU A 237 -13.25 -12.88 19.25
CA GLU A 237 -13.15 -14.33 19.05
C GLU A 237 -11.68 -14.78 18.91
N LEU A 238 -10.80 -13.97 18.30
CA LEU A 238 -9.35 -14.23 18.28
C LEU A 238 -8.75 -14.17 19.70
N ALA A 239 -9.13 -13.19 20.50
CA ALA A 239 -8.68 -13.09 21.88
C ALA A 239 -9.16 -14.27 22.74
N GLU A 240 -10.43 -14.69 22.61
CA GLU A 240 -11.01 -15.83 23.30
C GLU A 240 -10.36 -17.17 22.89
N SER A 241 -10.00 -17.31 21.60
CA SER A 241 -9.32 -18.50 21.10
C SER A 241 -7.84 -18.58 21.48
N GLY A 242 -7.27 -17.48 21.98
CA GLY A 242 -5.82 -17.37 22.21
C GLY A 242 -5.00 -17.32 20.91
N ALA A 243 -5.67 -17.16 19.77
CA ALA A 243 -5.00 -17.03 18.47
C ALA A 243 -4.25 -15.69 18.41
N THR A 244 -2.98 -15.78 18.12
CA THR A 244 -2.13 -14.61 17.89
C THR A 244 -1.75 -14.53 16.42
N ALA A 245 -1.65 -13.31 15.87
CA ALA A 245 -1.00 -13.16 14.58
C ALA A 245 0.47 -13.59 14.71
N GLU A 246 0.93 -14.43 13.79
CA GLU A 246 2.34 -14.74 13.71
C GLU A 246 3.14 -13.44 13.59
N GLU A 247 4.13 -13.27 14.48
CA GLU A 247 4.95 -12.07 14.48
C GLU A 247 6.03 -12.18 13.39
N THR A 248 5.97 -11.29 12.46
CA THR A 248 6.80 -11.30 11.25
C THR A 248 8.12 -10.58 11.41
N LEU A 249 8.20 -9.64 12.34
CA LEU A 249 9.42 -8.91 12.64
C LEU A 249 10.17 -9.55 13.81
N PRO A 250 11.50 -9.75 13.70
CA PRO A 250 12.31 -10.20 14.82
C PRO A 250 12.11 -9.28 16.04
N GLN A 251 11.97 -9.88 17.23
CA GLN A 251 11.70 -9.17 18.47
C GLN A 251 12.71 -8.03 18.71
N ALA A 252 14.01 -8.31 18.59
CA ALA A 252 15.07 -7.33 18.81
C ALA A 252 14.96 -6.13 17.84
N LEU A 253 14.52 -6.35 16.59
CA LEU A 253 14.32 -5.29 15.63
C LEU A 253 13.12 -4.42 16.02
N ARG A 254 12.01 -5.06 16.38
CA ARG A 254 10.78 -4.40 16.80
C ARG A 254 11.01 -3.53 18.06
N GLU A 255 11.69 -4.05 19.08
CA GLU A 255 12.04 -3.32 20.28
C GLU A 255 12.95 -2.13 20.01
N ARG A 256 13.98 -2.31 19.19
CA ARG A 256 14.89 -1.22 18.77
C ARG A 256 14.16 -0.08 18.07
N LEU A 257 13.12 -0.37 17.29
CA LEU A 257 12.35 0.61 16.55
C LEU A 257 11.13 1.13 17.33
N GLY A 258 10.84 0.60 18.52
CA GLY A 258 9.67 0.99 19.30
C GLY A 258 8.33 0.62 18.65
N LEU A 259 8.32 -0.43 17.82
CA LEU A 259 7.13 -0.84 17.09
C LEU A 259 6.27 -1.82 17.91
N PRO A 260 4.92 -1.68 17.90
CA PRO A 260 4.02 -2.65 18.53
C PRO A 260 4.05 -4.01 17.84
N THR A 261 3.45 -5.03 18.46
CA THR A 261 3.21 -6.30 17.79
C THR A 261 2.23 -6.14 16.63
N ARG A 262 2.25 -7.08 15.69
CA ARG A 262 1.37 -7.07 14.52
C ARG A 262 -0.11 -6.99 14.92
N MET A 263 -0.54 -7.85 15.86
CA MET A 263 -1.92 -7.87 16.35
C MET A 263 -2.29 -6.56 17.06
N ALA A 264 -1.42 -6.05 17.93
CA ALA A 264 -1.67 -4.79 18.62
C ALA A 264 -1.74 -3.60 17.66
N ALA A 265 -0.96 -3.60 16.58
CA ALA A 265 -1.05 -2.57 15.54
C ALA A 265 -2.39 -2.62 14.79
N LEU A 266 -2.82 -3.81 14.37
CA LEU A 266 -4.11 -4.00 13.72
C LEU A 266 -5.26 -3.55 14.63
N GLU A 267 -5.27 -4.01 15.89
CA GLU A 267 -6.28 -3.63 16.86
C GLU A 267 -6.33 -2.11 17.11
N ALA A 268 -5.17 -1.47 17.28
CA ALA A 268 -5.09 -0.03 17.51
C ALA A 268 -5.59 0.80 16.31
N LEU A 269 -5.48 0.30 15.08
CA LEU A 269 -6.04 0.98 13.90
C LEU A 269 -7.54 0.77 13.77
N HIS A 270 -8.06 -0.40 14.12
CA HIS A 270 -9.50 -0.66 14.09
C HIS A 270 -10.24 -0.08 15.29
N PHE A 271 -9.58 0.02 16.45
CA PHE A 271 -10.16 0.50 17.70
C PHE A 271 -9.18 1.43 18.43
N PRO A 272 -8.94 2.65 17.89
CA PRO A 272 -8.03 3.59 18.51
C PRO A 272 -8.42 3.90 19.95
N ALA A 273 -7.43 3.98 20.82
CA ALA A 273 -7.63 4.39 22.21
C ALA A 273 -8.07 5.87 22.30
N ALA A 274 -8.77 6.23 23.37
CA ALA A 274 -9.31 7.57 23.57
C ALA A 274 -8.27 8.71 23.52
N GLY A 275 -7.01 8.43 23.88
CA GLY A 275 -5.91 9.42 23.85
C GLY A 275 -5.13 9.46 22.54
N THR A 276 -5.54 8.71 21.51
CA THR A 276 -4.81 8.70 20.23
C THR A 276 -4.99 10.01 19.49
N SER A 277 -3.90 10.58 18.98
CA SER A 277 -3.90 11.82 18.22
C SER A 277 -4.66 11.66 16.89
N MET A 278 -5.72 12.45 16.70
CA MET A 278 -6.47 12.48 15.44
C MET A 278 -5.60 12.91 14.26
N THR A 279 -4.67 13.82 14.48
CA THR A 279 -3.72 14.27 13.44
C THR A 279 -2.84 13.12 12.98
N GLU A 280 -2.29 12.35 13.91
CA GLU A 280 -1.45 11.19 13.58
C GLU A 280 -2.24 10.06 12.93
N LEU A 281 -3.48 9.81 13.37
CA LEU A 281 -4.37 8.84 12.74
C LEU A 281 -4.68 9.22 11.28
N MET A 282 -5.03 10.48 11.03
CA MET A 282 -5.41 10.95 9.71
C MET A 282 -4.23 11.09 8.75
N SER A 283 -3.02 11.29 9.27
CA SER A 283 -1.78 11.36 8.49
C SER A 283 -1.02 10.02 8.40
N ALA A 284 -1.59 8.94 8.94
CA ALA A 284 -0.97 7.61 9.00
C ALA A 284 0.41 7.58 9.70
N HIS A 285 0.58 8.35 10.79
CA HIS A 285 1.84 8.48 11.53
C HIS A 285 1.82 7.84 12.93
N THR A 286 0.74 7.15 13.33
CA THR A 286 0.73 6.44 14.62
C THR A 286 1.74 5.28 14.61
N PRO A 287 2.23 4.83 15.78
CA PRO A 287 3.11 3.66 15.87
C PRO A 287 2.52 2.41 15.20
N ALA A 288 1.19 2.27 15.20
CA ALA A 288 0.49 1.17 14.53
C ALA A 288 0.61 1.27 13.00
N HIS A 289 0.45 2.46 12.41
CA HIS A 289 0.68 2.67 10.99
C HIS A 289 2.14 2.41 10.62
N GLN A 290 3.07 2.97 11.40
CA GLN A 290 4.50 2.76 11.17
C GLN A 290 4.88 1.27 11.21
N ARG A 291 4.27 0.50 12.12
CA ARG A 291 4.46 -0.96 12.20
C ARG A 291 4.06 -1.66 10.91
N LEU A 292 2.87 -1.39 10.36
CA LEU A 292 2.39 -2.05 9.15
C LEU A 292 3.14 -1.57 7.90
N ILE A 293 3.41 -0.27 7.79
CA ILE A 293 4.21 0.29 6.69
C ILE A 293 5.63 -0.30 6.69
N PHE A 294 6.26 -0.36 7.86
CA PHE A 294 7.60 -0.96 7.99
C PHE A 294 7.60 -2.42 7.58
N GLU A 295 6.58 -3.20 7.93
CA GLU A 295 6.46 -4.60 7.58
C GLU A 295 6.38 -4.82 6.06
N GLU A 296 5.60 -4.01 5.35
CA GLU A 296 5.51 -4.06 3.88
C GLU A 296 6.88 -3.85 3.21
N PHE A 297 7.59 -2.81 3.63
CA PHE A 297 8.95 -2.54 3.13
C PHE A 297 9.95 -3.60 3.57
N TRP A 298 9.81 -4.15 4.77
CA TRP A 298 10.64 -5.24 5.26
C TRP A 298 10.54 -6.47 4.36
N TYR A 299 9.34 -6.90 4.00
CA TYR A 299 9.15 -8.03 3.09
C TYR A 299 9.70 -7.75 1.69
N LEU A 300 9.51 -6.56 1.18
CA LEU A 300 10.06 -6.14 -0.11
C LEU A 300 11.59 -6.23 -0.10
N GLU A 301 12.23 -5.60 0.89
CA GLU A 301 13.70 -5.60 1.01
C GLU A 301 14.26 -7.00 1.27
N LEU A 302 13.59 -7.79 2.12
CA LEU A 302 13.98 -9.17 2.35
C LEU A 302 13.92 -10.00 1.06
N GLY A 303 12.86 -9.87 0.28
CA GLY A 303 12.73 -10.53 -1.02
C GLY A 303 13.82 -10.12 -2.00
N LEU A 304 14.14 -8.82 -2.06
CA LEU A 304 15.22 -8.29 -2.89
C LEU A 304 16.60 -8.81 -2.42
N GLU A 305 16.86 -8.84 -1.12
CA GLU A 305 18.15 -9.33 -0.60
C GLU A 305 18.32 -10.84 -0.78
N LEU A 306 17.26 -11.63 -0.60
CA LEU A 306 17.28 -13.05 -0.94
C LEU A 306 17.59 -13.29 -2.41
N LYS A 307 17.00 -12.49 -3.31
CA LYS A 307 17.31 -12.55 -4.74
C LYS A 307 18.77 -12.15 -5.01
N ARG A 308 19.26 -11.07 -4.40
CA ARG A 308 20.66 -10.64 -4.49
C ARG A 308 21.62 -11.73 -3.99
N ARG A 309 21.30 -12.36 -2.86
CA ARG A 309 22.11 -13.45 -2.29
C ARG A 309 22.19 -14.64 -3.24
N ARG A 310 21.05 -15.12 -3.75
CA ARG A 310 21.04 -16.23 -4.74
C ARG A 310 21.87 -15.91 -5.99
N LEU A 311 21.91 -14.64 -6.39
CA LEU A 311 22.71 -14.21 -7.52
C LEU A 311 24.20 -14.15 -7.19
N ARG A 312 24.58 -13.78 -5.96
CA ARG A 312 25.98 -13.77 -5.49
C ARG A 312 26.54 -15.19 -5.29
N GLU A 313 25.68 -16.16 -5.01
CA GLU A 313 26.05 -17.57 -4.85
C GLU A 313 26.34 -18.27 -6.19
N ARG A 314 25.99 -17.64 -7.32
CA ARG A 314 26.37 -18.17 -8.64
C ARG A 314 27.89 -17.99 -8.87
N GLU A 315 28.51 -19.01 -9.42
CA GLU A 315 29.88 -18.89 -9.91
C GLU A 315 29.95 -17.91 -11.08
N GLY A 316 30.93 -17.06 -11.08
CA GLY A 316 31.20 -16.08 -12.13
C GLY A 316 32.66 -16.14 -12.57
N THR A 317 32.95 -15.47 -13.66
CA THR A 317 34.29 -15.37 -14.21
C THR A 317 35.12 -14.36 -13.42
N ALA A 318 36.27 -14.79 -12.90
CA ALA A 318 37.24 -13.88 -12.28
C ALA A 318 38.22 -13.39 -13.34
N PHE A 319 38.35 -12.09 -13.50
CA PHE A 319 39.26 -11.48 -14.47
C PHE A 319 40.59 -11.14 -13.81
N ALA A 320 41.68 -11.57 -14.43
CA ALA A 320 43.03 -11.19 -14.03
C ALA A 320 43.30 -9.71 -14.40
N THR A 321 44.01 -9.00 -13.54
CA THR A 321 44.33 -7.58 -13.74
C THR A 321 45.84 -7.34 -13.63
N GLY A 322 46.61 -8.14 -14.40
CA GLY A 322 48.06 -8.09 -14.47
C GLY A 322 48.59 -6.89 -15.23
N GLU A 323 49.91 -6.95 -15.53
CA GLU A 323 50.63 -5.85 -16.19
C GLU A 323 50.05 -5.56 -17.60
N LYS A 324 49.73 -6.60 -18.37
CA LYS A 324 49.17 -6.45 -19.74
C LYS A 324 47.85 -5.65 -19.74
N VAL A 325 46.94 -5.94 -18.80
CA VAL A 325 45.68 -5.18 -18.64
C VAL A 325 45.98 -3.73 -18.29
N ARG A 326 46.92 -3.48 -17.39
CA ARG A 326 47.33 -2.11 -17.03
C ARG A 326 47.93 -1.34 -18.20
N GLU A 327 48.73 -2.04 -19.02
CA GLU A 327 49.31 -1.49 -20.25
C GLU A 327 48.22 -1.13 -21.26
N ALA A 328 47.29 -2.03 -21.53
CA ALA A 328 46.16 -1.79 -22.41
C ALA A 328 45.31 -0.57 -21.95
N LEU A 329 45.04 -0.48 -20.65
CA LEU A 329 44.29 0.67 -20.07
C LEU A 329 45.08 1.99 -20.19
N LYS A 330 46.39 1.98 -20.12
CA LYS A 330 47.23 3.19 -20.33
C LYS A 330 47.28 3.60 -21.80
N GLN A 331 47.36 2.66 -22.73
CA GLN A 331 47.42 2.92 -24.16
C GLN A 331 46.08 3.45 -24.69
N MET A 332 44.95 2.96 -24.16
CA MET A 332 43.60 3.32 -24.62
C MET A 332 43.31 4.83 -24.50
N LEU A 333 43.77 5.50 -23.46
CA LEU A 333 43.38 6.87 -23.17
C LEU A 333 44.42 7.89 -23.57
N PRO A 334 44.07 8.89 -24.44
CA PRO A 334 44.98 9.98 -24.80
C PRO A 334 45.11 11.05 -23.69
N PHE A 335 44.41 10.87 -22.55
CA PHE A 335 44.40 11.79 -21.43
C PHE A 335 44.37 11.05 -20.08
N LYS A 336 44.65 11.75 -18.99
CA LYS A 336 44.61 11.20 -17.64
C LYS A 336 43.17 11.16 -17.10
N PRO A 337 42.67 9.99 -16.65
CA PRO A 337 41.37 9.91 -16.00
C PRO A 337 41.29 10.78 -14.73
N THR A 338 40.11 11.32 -14.45
CA THR A 338 39.83 12.06 -13.21
C THR A 338 39.95 11.17 -11.97
N ALA A 339 40.09 11.76 -10.78
CA ALA A 339 40.14 11.01 -9.53
C ALA A 339 38.87 10.16 -9.32
N ALA A 340 37.69 10.69 -9.67
CA ALA A 340 36.42 9.99 -9.59
C ALA A 340 36.36 8.79 -10.56
N GLN A 341 36.77 8.97 -11.83
CA GLN A 341 36.83 7.87 -12.80
C GLN A 341 37.80 6.75 -12.37
N LYS A 342 38.97 7.10 -11.81
CA LYS A 342 39.91 6.13 -11.27
C LYS A 342 39.33 5.34 -10.11
N ARG A 343 38.66 6.00 -9.18
CA ARG A 343 38.02 5.37 -8.03
C ARG A 343 36.96 4.38 -8.49
N VAL A 344 36.05 4.82 -9.35
CA VAL A 344 34.93 4.00 -9.83
C VAL A 344 35.45 2.81 -10.66
N LEU A 345 36.45 3.02 -11.53
CA LEU A 345 37.07 1.93 -12.25
C LEU A 345 37.75 0.92 -11.30
N GLY A 346 38.39 1.41 -10.23
CA GLY A 346 38.95 0.55 -9.19
C GLY A 346 37.91 -0.37 -8.57
N GLU A 347 36.75 0.21 -8.19
CA GLU A 347 35.64 -0.56 -7.63
C GLU A 347 35.05 -1.60 -8.62
N ILE A 348 34.95 -1.25 -9.91
CA ILE A 348 34.51 -2.16 -10.97
C ILE A 348 35.52 -3.30 -11.13
N VAL A 349 36.81 -2.98 -11.18
CA VAL A 349 37.90 -3.96 -11.33
C VAL A 349 37.96 -4.91 -10.13
N ASP A 350 37.71 -4.42 -8.91
CA ASP A 350 37.68 -5.26 -7.71
C ASP A 350 36.48 -6.23 -7.74
N ASP A 351 35.31 -5.78 -8.23
CA ASP A 351 34.20 -6.70 -8.48
C ASP A 351 34.51 -7.73 -9.58
N MET A 352 35.15 -7.32 -10.67
CA MET A 352 35.52 -8.20 -11.78
C MET A 352 36.60 -9.27 -11.39
N ARG A 353 37.41 -9.01 -10.37
CA ARG A 353 38.37 -10.00 -9.83
C ARG A 353 37.70 -11.11 -9.04
N ALA A 354 36.51 -10.87 -8.53
CA ALA A 354 35.80 -11.85 -7.72
C ALA A 354 35.19 -12.95 -8.61
N ALA A 355 35.30 -14.22 -8.18
CA ALA A 355 34.71 -15.36 -8.89
C ALA A 355 33.16 -15.41 -8.72
N ARG A 356 32.50 -14.27 -8.89
CA ARG A 356 31.02 -14.08 -8.81
C ARG A 356 30.58 -13.07 -9.85
N PRO A 357 29.34 -13.18 -10.37
CA PRO A 357 28.82 -12.23 -11.33
C PRO A 357 28.72 -10.81 -10.75
N MET A 358 29.35 -9.85 -11.43
CA MET A 358 29.21 -8.43 -11.11
C MET A 358 27.87 -7.92 -11.62
N ARG A 359 27.19 -7.12 -10.78
CA ARG A 359 26.02 -6.31 -11.15
C ARG A 359 26.19 -4.93 -10.56
N ARG A 360 26.61 -3.98 -11.36
CA ARG A 360 26.95 -2.65 -10.91
C ARG A 360 26.23 -1.59 -11.76
N LEU A 361 25.58 -0.65 -11.10
CA LEU A 361 25.04 0.54 -11.73
C LEU A 361 26.10 1.64 -11.70
N LEU A 362 26.47 2.16 -12.87
CA LEU A 362 27.33 3.32 -13.02
C LEU A 362 26.49 4.58 -13.21
N GLN A 363 26.44 5.44 -12.20
CA GLN A 363 25.69 6.68 -12.21
C GLN A 363 26.64 7.89 -12.24
N GLY A 364 26.24 8.94 -12.96
CA GLY A 364 26.96 10.22 -13.05
C GLY A 364 26.26 11.16 -14.01
N ASP A 365 26.64 12.44 -13.96
CA ASP A 365 26.08 13.49 -14.79
C ASP A 365 26.40 13.28 -16.28
N VAL A 366 25.66 13.98 -17.16
CA VAL A 366 25.97 14.03 -18.59
C VAL A 366 27.35 14.63 -18.77
N GLY A 367 28.20 14.00 -19.57
CA GLY A 367 29.58 14.46 -19.80
C GLY A 367 30.59 14.03 -18.73
N SER A 368 30.20 13.33 -17.67
CA SER A 368 31.14 12.83 -16.61
C SER A 368 32.10 11.75 -17.11
N GLY A 369 31.91 11.22 -18.31
CA GLY A 369 32.75 10.18 -18.91
C GLY A 369 32.38 8.76 -18.55
N LYS A 370 31.11 8.46 -18.26
CA LYS A 370 30.61 7.10 -18.00
C LYS A 370 31.01 6.09 -19.06
N THR A 371 30.87 6.47 -20.34
CA THR A 371 31.23 5.60 -21.48
C THR A 371 32.71 5.21 -21.49
N ILE A 372 33.60 6.13 -21.08
CA ILE A 372 35.05 5.82 -20.96
C ILE A 372 35.28 4.78 -19.89
N VAL A 373 34.67 4.91 -18.73
CA VAL A 373 34.78 3.93 -17.63
C VAL A 373 34.24 2.57 -18.08
N ALA A 374 33.12 2.56 -18.80
CA ALA A 374 32.51 1.35 -19.36
C ALA A 374 33.46 0.66 -20.37
N LEU A 375 34.08 1.42 -21.29
CA LEU A 375 35.06 0.88 -22.24
C LEU A 375 36.33 0.39 -21.56
N GLN A 376 36.79 1.02 -20.48
CA GLN A 376 37.88 0.53 -19.67
C GLN A 376 37.58 -0.82 -19.00
N ALA A 377 36.36 -0.99 -18.49
CA ALA A 377 35.88 -2.26 -17.97
C ALA A 377 35.79 -3.33 -19.08
N ALA A 378 35.30 -2.93 -20.27
CA ALA A 378 35.31 -3.81 -21.45
C ALA A 378 36.71 -4.30 -21.79
N LEU A 379 37.68 -3.40 -21.77
CA LEU A 379 39.06 -3.75 -22.06
C LEU A 379 39.65 -4.75 -21.07
N VAL A 380 39.30 -4.66 -19.79
CA VAL A 380 39.67 -5.65 -18.77
C VAL A 380 39.19 -7.05 -19.17
N ALA A 381 37.93 -7.18 -19.63
CA ALA A 381 37.38 -8.47 -20.06
C ALA A 381 38.05 -8.98 -21.34
N ILE A 382 38.28 -8.10 -22.31
CA ILE A 382 38.92 -8.42 -23.59
C ILE A 382 40.35 -8.93 -23.38
N GLU A 383 41.14 -8.26 -22.54
CA GLU A 383 42.51 -8.70 -22.22
C GLU A 383 42.58 -10.03 -21.45
N ASN A 384 41.43 -10.52 -20.94
CA ASN A 384 41.29 -11.87 -20.39
C ASN A 384 40.75 -12.89 -21.41
N GLY A 385 40.62 -12.52 -22.69
CA GLY A 385 40.18 -13.43 -23.76
C GLY A 385 38.66 -13.58 -23.84
N TYR A 386 37.90 -12.65 -23.28
CA TYR A 386 36.43 -12.65 -23.33
C TYR A 386 35.87 -11.60 -24.31
N GLN A 387 34.73 -11.94 -24.89
CA GLN A 387 33.97 -11.00 -25.69
C GLN A 387 33.11 -10.10 -24.79
N VAL A 388 32.85 -8.88 -25.25
CA VAL A 388 32.01 -7.90 -24.56
C VAL A 388 30.84 -7.50 -25.45
N ALA A 389 29.63 -7.45 -24.85
CA ALA A 389 28.45 -6.89 -25.50
C ALA A 389 28.12 -5.54 -24.87
N MET A 390 27.96 -4.50 -25.68
CA MET A 390 27.48 -3.18 -25.23
C MET A 390 26.18 -2.83 -25.92
N MET A 391 25.11 -2.76 -25.16
CA MET A 391 23.76 -2.45 -25.65
C MET A 391 23.41 -0.99 -25.38
N ALA A 392 22.89 -0.31 -26.41
CA ALA A 392 22.33 1.04 -26.32
C ALA A 392 20.84 1.02 -26.67
N PRO A 393 20.03 1.93 -26.10
CA PRO A 393 18.57 1.95 -26.32
C PRO A 393 18.15 2.32 -27.73
N THR A 394 18.99 3.04 -28.47
CA THR A 394 18.70 3.48 -29.84
C THR A 394 19.86 3.20 -30.79
N GLU A 395 19.57 3.09 -32.08
CA GLU A 395 20.58 2.89 -33.12
C GLU A 395 21.56 4.06 -33.24
N ILE A 396 21.09 5.27 -32.98
CA ILE A 396 21.92 6.48 -32.99
C ILE A 396 22.98 6.37 -31.90
N LEU A 397 22.58 6.04 -30.69
CA LEU A 397 23.48 5.87 -29.54
C LEU A 397 24.44 4.67 -29.77
N ALA A 398 23.93 3.56 -30.27
CA ALA A 398 24.77 2.42 -30.62
C ALA A 398 25.85 2.81 -31.66
N THR A 399 25.48 3.54 -32.70
CA THR A 399 26.42 4.05 -33.71
C THR A 399 27.41 5.03 -33.09
N GLN A 400 26.99 5.93 -32.22
CA GLN A 400 27.92 6.84 -31.53
C GLN A 400 28.91 6.09 -30.65
N HIS A 401 28.45 5.11 -29.87
CA HIS A 401 29.34 4.27 -29.07
C HIS A 401 30.29 3.46 -29.93
N TYR A 402 29.83 2.93 -31.06
CA TYR A 402 30.67 2.19 -32.01
C TYR A 402 31.80 3.06 -32.58
N LEU A 403 31.45 4.24 -33.09
CA LEU A 403 32.44 5.17 -33.63
C LEU A 403 33.43 5.63 -32.56
N TYR A 404 32.94 5.86 -31.33
CA TYR A 404 33.81 6.24 -30.22
C TYR A 404 34.73 5.11 -29.78
N ALA A 405 34.23 3.89 -29.62
CA ALA A 405 35.04 2.73 -29.29
C ALA A 405 36.06 2.42 -30.37
N ARG A 406 35.67 2.48 -31.65
CA ARG A 406 36.56 2.29 -32.79
C ARG A 406 37.67 3.32 -32.84
N ARG A 407 37.37 4.60 -32.51
CA ARG A 407 38.39 5.66 -32.45
C ARG A 407 39.41 5.42 -31.33
N LEU A 408 38.97 4.87 -30.19
CA LEU A 408 39.85 4.64 -29.04
C LEU A 408 40.65 3.33 -29.15
N LEU A 409 40.08 2.29 -29.76
CA LEU A 409 40.64 0.94 -29.77
C LEU A 409 41.11 0.49 -31.13
N GLY A 410 40.57 1.01 -32.25
CA GLY A 410 40.74 0.45 -33.59
C GLY A 410 42.21 0.38 -34.10
N ASP A 411 43.04 1.32 -33.65
CA ASP A 411 44.47 1.35 -34.00
C ASP A 411 45.37 0.81 -32.89
N GLN A 412 44.79 0.34 -31.78
CA GLN A 412 45.51 -0.20 -30.65
C GLN A 412 45.74 -1.70 -30.82
N ILE A 413 46.89 -2.17 -30.35
CA ILE A 413 47.22 -3.59 -30.35
C ILE A 413 47.11 -4.13 -28.92
N SER A 414 46.39 -5.21 -28.75
CA SER A 414 46.25 -5.90 -27.46
C SER A 414 47.62 -6.38 -26.99
N PRO A 415 48.09 -5.99 -25.78
CA PRO A 415 49.29 -6.53 -25.18
C PRO A 415 49.22 -8.04 -24.91
N THR A 416 48.01 -8.60 -24.86
CA THR A 416 47.81 -10.03 -24.60
C THR A 416 47.88 -10.85 -25.88
N THR A 417 47.19 -10.45 -26.95
CA THR A 417 47.11 -11.23 -28.21
C THR A 417 48.09 -10.76 -29.28
N GLY A 418 48.60 -9.55 -29.20
CA GLY A 418 49.43 -8.95 -30.25
C GLY A 418 48.64 -8.57 -31.53
N THR A 419 47.29 -8.56 -31.47
CA THR A 419 46.40 -8.22 -32.59
C THR A 419 45.61 -6.95 -32.32
N PRO A 420 45.17 -6.23 -33.36
CA PRO A 420 44.28 -5.09 -33.20
C PRO A 420 42.93 -5.48 -32.56
N TYR A 421 42.34 -4.58 -31.76
CA TYR A 421 40.99 -4.78 -31.19
C TYR A 421 39.91 -4.68 -32.29
N ARG A 422 38.98 -5.61 -32.28
CA ARG A 422 37.94 -5.75 -33.28
C ARG A 422 36.59 -5.36 -32.70
N VAL A 423 36.01 -4.28 -33.23
CA VAL A 423 34.72 -3.74 -32.77
C VAL A 423 33.68 -3.92 -33.89
N ALA A 424 32.51 -4.45 -33.59
CA ALA A 424 31.41 -4.61 -34.53
C ALA A 424 30.18 -3.87 -34.07
N LEU A 425 29.37 -3.43 -35.06
CA LEU A 425 28.05 -2.80 -34.83
C LEU A 425 26.97 -3.76 -35.34
N LEU A 426 25.96 -4.03 -34.47
CA LEU A 426 24.79 -4.84 -34.82
C LEU A 426 23.52 -4.09 -34.46
N THR A 427 22.81 -3.56 -35.46
CA THR A 427 21.55 -2.79 -35.30
C THR A 427 20.44 -3.34 -36.17
N GLY A 428 19.21 -2.95 -35.85
CA GLY A 428 18.01 -3.36 -36.58
C GLY A 428 17.98 -2.89 -38.04
N SER A 429 18.59 -1.76 -38.35
CA SER A 429 18.66 -1.16 -39.71
C SER A 429 19.61 -1.85 -40.68
N LEU A 430 20.51 -2.70 -40.19
CA LEU A 430 21.38 -3.50 -41.07
C LEU A 430 20.52 -4.45 -41.93
N ASN A 431 20.95 -4.65 -43.19
CA ASN A 431 20.28 -5.66 -44.03
C ASN A 431 20.58 -7.09 -43.51
N ASP A 432 19.75 -8.06 -43.89
CA ASP A 432 19.84 -9.44 -43.38
C ASP A 432 21.15 -10.15 -43.70
N ARG A 433 21.80 -9.77 -44.80
CA ARG A 433 23.10 -10.32 -45.14
C ARG A 433 24.18 -9.84 -44.17
N SER A 434 24.23 -8.53 -43.93
CA SER A 434 25.17 -7.93 -42.98
C SER A 434 24.91 -8.40 -41.54
N LYS A 435 23.63 -8.52 -41.14
CA LYS A 435 23.31 -9.09 -39.82
C LYS A 435 23.82 -10.52 -39.66
N ARG A 436 23.65 -11.37 -40.68
CA ARG A 436 24.16 -12.76 -40.66
C ARG A 436 25.70 -12.80 -40.60
N GLU A 437 26.36 -11.94 -41.35
CA GLU A 437 27.82 -11.84 -41.36
C GLU A 437 28.34 -11.41 -39.97
N VAL A 438 27.79 -10.32 -39.39
CA VAL A 438 28.20 -9.86 -38.06
C VAL A 438 27.90 -10.91 -36.97
N ARG A 439 26.75 -11.57 -36.99
CA ARG A 439 26.44 -12.68 -36.08
C ARG A 439 27.44 -13.82 -36.24
N GLY A 440 27.81 -14.15 -37.46
CA GLY A 440 28.81 -15.22 -37.73
C GLY A 440 30.17 -14.90 -37.14
N ILE A 441 30.67 -13.67 -37.25
CA ILE A 441 31.95 -13.28 -36.66
C ILE A 441 31.89 -13.16 -35.13
N ILE A 442 30.74 -12.77 -34.55
CA ILE A 442 30.53 -12.81 -33.10
C ILE A 442 30.59 -14.25 -32.59
N PHE A 443 29.89 -15.18 -33.27
CA PHE A 443 29.86 -16.60 -32.92
C PHE A 443 31.21 -17.29 -32.97
N ARG A 444 32.08 -16.88 -33.93
CA ARG A 444 33.42 -17.44 -34.08
C ARG A 444 34.48 -16.77 -33.19
N GLY A 445 34.08 -15.86 -32.29
CA GLY A 445 35.02 -15.14 -31.43
C GLY A 445 35.93 -14.15 -32.17
N GLU A 446 35.63 -13.82 -33.42
CA GLU A 446 36.41 -12.90 -34.23
C GLU A 446 36.20 -11.42 -33.89
N ILE A 447 35.33 -11.12 -32.91
CA ILE A 447 34.99 -9.77 -32.40
C ILE A 447 35.22 -9.73 -30.90
N ASP A 448 35.92 -8.69 -30.45
CA ASP A 448 36.22 -8.46 -29.03
C ASP A 448 35.12 -7.64 -28.35
N LEU A 449 34.56 -6.64 -29.07
CA LEU A 449 33.45 -5.75 -28.58
C LEU A 449 32.33 -5.67 -29.60
N ALA A 450 31.18 -6.22 -29.29
CA ALA A 450 29.95 -6.04 -30.08
C ALA A 450 29.10 -4.94 -29.46
N ILE A 451 28.79 -3.93 -30.26
CA ILE A 451 27.92 -2.80 -29.86
C ILE A 451 26.62 -2.85 -30.66
N GLY A 452 25.49 -2.66 -30.04
CA GLY A 452 24.22 -2.69 -30.76
C GLY A 452 23.04 -2.27 -29.93
N THR A 453 21.85 -2.55 -30.47
CA THR A 453 20.58 -2.32 -29.79
C THR A 453 20.03 -3.63 -29.21
N GLN A 454 18.74 -3.71 -28.97
CA GLN A 454 18.06 -4.96 -28.57
C GLN A 454 18.37 -6.15 -29.53
N THR A 455 18.83 -5.86 -30.75
CA THR A 455 19.26 -6.89 -31.70
C THR A 455 20.38 -7.82 -31.16
N LEU A 456 21.17 -7.35 -30.18
CA LEU A 456 22.15 -8.17 -29.49
C LEU A 456 21.55 -9.23 -28.55
N VAL A 457 20.29 -9.10 -28.17
CA VAL A 457 19.59 -10.01 -27.25
C VAL A 457 18.65 -10.97 -28.01
N GLU A 458 18.59 -10.88 -29.35
CA GLU A 458 17.81 -11.82 -30.14
C GLU A 458 18.40 -13.24 -30.05
N GLU A 459 17.50 -14.25 -30.03
CA GLU A 459 17.87 -15.69 -29.94
C GLU A 459 18.88 -16.17 -30.99
N LYS A 460 19.12 -15.40 -32.03
CA LYS A 460 20.03 -15.71 -33.13
C LYS A 460 21.43 -15.16 -32.92
N VAL A 461 21.72 -14.53 -31.80
CA VAL A 461 23.06 -13.96 -31.50
C VAL A 461 23.70 -14.74 -30.37
N ASP A 462 24.62 -15.59 -30.72
CA ASP A 462 25.42 -16.34 -29.77
C ASP A 462 26.86 -15.84 -29.76
N PHE A 463 27.44 -15.73 -28.58
CA PHE A 463 28.82 -15.36 -28.36
C PHE A 463 29.63 -16.63 -28.05
N GLU A 464 30.85 -16.74 -28.58
CA GLU A 464 31.74 -17.84 -28.24
C GLU A 464 32.14 -17.80 -26.76
N ASN A 465 32.49 -16.62 -26.25
CA ASN A 465 33.01 -16.46 -24.90
C ASN A 465 32.64 -15.09 -24.29
N LEU A 466 31.34 -14.88 -24.02
CA LEU A 466 30.85 -13.61 -23.46
C LEU A 466 31.23 -13.48 -21.98
N GLY A 467 32.05 -12.49 -21.63
CA GLY A 467 32.48 -12.23 -20.26
C GLY A 467 31.84 -11.01 -19.59
N LEU A 468 31.45 -9.98 -20.39
CA LEU A 468 30.88 -8.74 -19.83
C LEU A 468 29.76 -8.23 -20.73
N VAL A 469 28.68 -7.80 -20.08
CA VAL A 469 27.58 -7.08 -20.72
C VAL A 469 27.44 -5.68 -20.12
N ILE A 470 27.42 -4.68 -21.01
CA ILE A 470 27.22 -3.27 -20.65
C ILE A 470 25.87 -2.82 -21.25
N VAL A 471 25.04 -2.21 -20.45
CA VAL A 471 23.74 -1.66 -20.89
C VAL A 471 23.75 -0.17 -20.59
N ASP A 472 23.56 0.67 -21.64
CA ASP A 472 23.51 2.13 -21.52
C ASP A 472 22.07 2.63 -21.44
#